data_1dd0932c7df1de8d1286cc8805eb0c1f
#
_entry.id   1dd0932c7df1de8d1286cc8805eb0c1f
#
_cell.length_a   1.000
_cell.length_b   1.000
_cell.length_c   1.000
_cell.angle_alpha   90.00
_cell.angle_beta   90.00
_cell.angle_gamma   90.00
#
_symmetry.space_group_name_H-M   'P 1'
#
loop_
_entity.id
_entity.type
_entity.pdbx_description
1 polymer ?
#
loop_
_entity_poly.entity_id
_entity_poly.type
_entity_poly.pdbx_seq_one_letter_code
_entity_poly.pdbx_strand_id
1 'polypeptide(L)'
;MRSEDLEDKTKIITRLRRIEGQIKGIQKMVDEEKFCGDILIQIAAARSALNNAGGLILENYMQECIQNYLDGSSEEEDIAKLIDILCF
;
A
#
# COMPACT_ATOMS: atom_id res chain seq x y z
N MET A 1 9.91 -8.70 1.48
CA MET A 1 9.33 -9.19 2.74
C MET A 1 10.02 -10.50 3.12
N ARG A 2 10.19 -10.73 4.42
CA ARG A 2 10.84 -11.94 4.92
C ARG A 2 9.85 -13.08 5.05
N SER A 3 10.33 -14.32 5.09
CA SER A 3 9.49 -15.51 5.28
C SER A 3 8.76 -15.52 6.61
N GLU A 4 9.32 -14.89 7.63
CA GLU A 4 8.69 -14.73 8.95
C GLU A 4 7.49 -13.77 8.93
N ASP A 5 7.31 -13.00 7.85
CA ASP A 5 6.21 -12.06 7.65
C ASP A 5 5.08 -12.66 6.80
N LEU A 6 4.96 -13.98 6.79
CA LEU A 6 3.99 -14.69 5.94
C LEU A 6 2.55 -14.29 6.26
N GLU A 7 2.21 -14.08 7.53
CA GLU A 7 0.88 -13.63 7.94
C GLU A 7 0.58 -12.24 7.39
N ASP A 8 1.55 -11.34 7.49
CA ASP A 8 1.43 -9.97 6.97
C ASP A 8 1.31 -9.99 5.45
N LYS A 9 2.07 -10.86 4.79
CA LYS A 9 1.99 -11.05 3.35
C LYS A 9 0.59 -11.45 2.93
N THR A 10 0.00 -12.44 3.59
CA THR A 10 -1.35 -12.91 3.30
C THR A 10 -2.37 -11.80 3.51
N LYS A 11 -2.24 -11.06 4.60
CA LYS A 11 -3.12 -9.94 4.93
C LYS A 11 -3.05 -8.85 3.87
N ILE A 12 -1.85 -8.49 3.44
CA ILE A 12 -1.63 -7.47 2.40
C ILE A 12 -2.23 -7.91 1.07
N ILE A 13 -1.99 -9.16 0.66
CA ILE A 13 -2.54 -9.69 -0.59
C ILE A 13 -4.07 -9.70 -0.55
N THR A 14 -4.67 -10.07 0.57
CA THR A 14 -6.13 -10.06 0.73
C THR A 14 -6.68 -8.66 0.56
N ARG A 15 -6.03 -7.66 1.16
CA ARG A 15 -6.42 -6.25 1.02
C ARG A 15 -6.29 -5.78 -0.43
N LEU A 16 -5.21 -6.15 -1.10
CA LEU A 16 -5.00 -5.77 -2.50
C LEU A 16 -6.03 -6.39 -3.43
N ARG A 17 -6.43 -7.64 -3.19
CA ARG A 17 -7.49 -8.30 -3.95
C ARG A 17 -8.82 -7.58 -3.80
N ARG A 18 -9.11 -7.10 -2.59
CA ARG A 18 -10.32 -6.32 -2.33
C ARG A 18 -10.27 -5.00 -3.09
N ILE A 19 -9.13 -4.33 -3.10
CA ILE A 19 -8.91 -3.08 -3.84
C ILE A 19 -9.04 -3.32 -5.34
N GLU A 20 -8.51 -4.42 -5.84
CA GLU A 20 -8.66 -4.83 -7.24
C GLU A 20 -10.13 -4.92 -7.62
N GLY A 21 -10.96 -5.55 -6.77
CA GLY A 21 -12.40 -5.59 -6.97
C GLY A 21 -13.05 -4.22 -6.96
N GLN A 22 -12.61 -3.32 -6.09
CA GLN A 22 -13.09 -1.95 -6.05
C GLN A 22 -12.77 -1.20 -7.34
N ILE A 23 -11.56 -1.40 -7.86
CA ILE A 23 -11.14 -0.76 -9.12
C ILE A 23 -11.99 -1.26 -10.28
N LYS A 24 -12.28 -2.55 -10.35
CA LYS A 24 -13.17 -3.11 -11.37
C LYS A 24 -14.58 -2.51 -11.27
N GLY A 25 -15.07 -2.34 -10.05
CA GLY A 25 -16.35 -1.68 -9.80
C GLY A 25 -16.36 -0.24 -10.28
N ILE A 26 -15.28 0.50 -10.07
CA ILE A 26 -15.14 1.88 -10.54
C ILE A 26 -15.16 1.94 -12.07
N GLN A 27 -14.43 1.02 -12.72
CA GLN A 27 -14.41 0.94 -14.19
C GLN A 27 -15.82 0.72 -14.74
N LYS A 28 -16.59 -0.14 -14.10
CA LYS A 28 -17.98 -0.40 -14.48
C LYS A 28 -18.85 0.85 -14.31
N MET A 29 -18.64 1.59 -13.23
CA MET A 29 -19.38 2.83 -12.98
C MET A 29 -19.10 3.88 -14.08
N VAL A 30 -17.84 3.98 -14.49
CA VAL A 30 -17.44 4.89 -15.59
C VAL A 30 -18.08 4.43 -16.90
N ASP A 31 -18.02 3.14 -17.20
CA ASP A 31 -18.58 2.56 -18.41
C ASP A 31 -20.10 2.78 -18.49
N GLU A 32 -20.80 2.65 -17.37
CA GLU A 32 -22.24 2.85 -17.27
C GLU A 32 -22.64 4.33 -17.11
N GLU A 33 -21.67 5.22 -17.14
CA GLU A 33 -21.89 6.67 -17.02
C GLU A 33 -22.64 7.06 -15.75
N LYS A 34 -22.29 6.44 -14.62
CA LYS A 34 -22.85 6.78 -13.32
C LYS A 34 -22.49 8.20 -12.92
N PHE A 35 -23.20 8.73 -11.94
CA PHE A 35 -22.97 10.09 -11.46
C PHE A 35 -21.52 10.29 -11.01
N CYS A 36 -20.89 11.36 -11.49
CA CYS A 36 -19.47 11.63 -11.23
C CYS A 36 -19.14 11.69 -9.75
N GLY A 37 -20.03 12.28 -8.93
CA GLY A 37 -19.83 12.35 -7.49
C GLY A 37 -19.71 10.98 -6.84
N ASP A 38 -20.54 10.03 -7.28
CA ASP A 38 -20.51 8.66 -6.75
C ASP A 38 -19.21 7.96 -7.15
N ILE A 39 -18.75 8.17 -8.39
CA ILE A 39 -17.48 7.62 -8.86
C ILE A 39 -16.33 8.17 -8.04
N LEU A 40 -16.31 9.47 -7.78
CA LEU A 40 -15.25 10.11 -6.99
C LEU A 40 -15.22 9.59 -5.54
N ILE A 41 -16.38 9.32 -4.96
CA ILE A 41 -16.48 8.72 -3.63
C ILE A 41 -15.83 7.33 -3.62
N GLN A 42 -16.10 6.53 -4.65
CA GLN A 42 -15.51 5.19 -4.76
C GLN A 42 -14.00 5.26 -4.98
N ILE A 43 -13.54 6.22 -5.76
CA ILE A 43 -12.10 6.45 -5.96
C ILE A 43 -11.44 6.83 -4.63
N ALA A 44 -12.05 7.72 -3.86
CA ALA A 44 -11.53 8.10 -2.55
C ALA A 44 -11.43 6.90 -1.60
N ALA A 45 -12.44 6.03 -1.61
CA ALA A 45 -12.44 4.82 -0.81
C ALA A 45 -11.32 3.86 -1.22
N ALA A 46 -11.12 3.64 -2.52
CA ALA A 46 -10.06 2.78 -3.04
C ALA A 46 -8.68 3.36 -2.71
N ARG A 47 -8.52 4.67 -2.83
CA ARG A 47 -7.29 5.37 -2.47
C ARG A 47 -6.95 5.19 -0.99
N SER A 48 -7.94 5.35 -0.11
CA SER A 48 -7.77 5.17 1.33
C SER A 48 -7.36 3.72 1.65
N ALA A 49 -8.02 2.74 1.02
CA ALA A 49 -7.71 1.33 1.21
C ALA A 49 -6.29 1.01 0.73
N LEU A 50 -5.88 1.59 -0.40
CA LEU A 50 -4.54 1.39 -0.93
C LEU A 50 -3.49 2.01 -0.01
N ASN A 51 -3.75 3.19 0.54
CA ASN A 51 -2.88 3.83 1.51
C ASN A 51 -2.70 2.96 2.76
N ASN A 52 -3.78 2.33 3.23
CA ASN A 52 -3.72 1.44 4.39
C ASN A 52 -2.88 0.19 4.09
N ALA A 53 -3.01 -0.39 2.91
CA ALA A 53 -2.17 -1.52 2.49
C ALA A 53 -0.71 -1.09 2.39
N GLY A 54 -0.46 0.08 1.81
CA GLY A 54 0.88 0.66 1.72
C GLY A 54 1.49 0.92 3.09
N GLY A 55 0.66 1.33 4.06
CA GLY A 55 1.10 1.55 5.43
C GLY A 55 1.62 0.29 6.10
N LEU A 56 0.99 -0.86 5.85
CA LEU A 56 1.47 -2.14 6.37
C LEU A 56 2.83 -2.51 5.80
N ILE A 57 3.00 -2.29 4.49
CA ILE A 57 4.28 -2.55 3.83
C ILE A 57 5.35 -1.60 4.35
N LEU A 58 5.00 -0.32 4.51
CA LEU A 58 5.91 0.69 5.03
C LEU A 58 6.38 0.34 6.44
N GLU A 59 5.46 -0.13 7.30
CA GLU A 59 5.80 -0.54 8.66
C GLU A 59 6.85 -1.64 8.64
N ASN A 60 6.68 -2.67 7.80
CA ASN A 60 7.65 -3.75 7.66
C ASN A 60 8.99 -3.23 7.14
N TYR A 61 8.95 -2.34 6.17
CA TYR A 61 10.16 -1.73 5.59
C TYR A 61 10.92 -0.91 6.63
N MET A 62 10.21 -0.14 7.45
CA MET A 62 10.83 0.63 8.53
C MET A 62 11.48 -0.26 9.57
N GLN A 63 10.83 -1.37 9.93
CA GLN A 63 11.39 -2.34 10.86
C GLN A 63 12.71 -2.93 10.33
N GLU A 64 12.75 -3.27 9.05
CA GLU A 64 13.97 -3.76 8.40
C GLU A 64 15.08 -2.70 8.41
N CYS A 65 14.74 -1.45 8.11
CA CYS A 65 15.70 -0.35 8.12
C CYS A 65 16.30 -0.13 9.52
N ILE A 66 15.47 -0.19 10.55
CA ILE A 66 15.92 -0.06 11.93
C ILE A 66 16.83 -1.24 12.29
N GLN A 67 16.43 -2.45 11.94
CA GLN A 67 17.22 -3.65 12.21
C GLN A 67 18.59 -3.57 11.53
N ASN A 68 18.62 -3.18 10.28
CA ASN A 68 19.86 -3.01 9.53
C ASN A 68 20.75 -1.93 10.13
N TYR A 69 20.17 -0.85 10.60
CA TYR A 69 20.90 0.22 11.27
C TYR A 69 21.56 -0.29 12.54
N LEU A 70 20.82 -1.05 13.36
CA LEU A 70 21.34 -1.62 14.61
C LEU A 70 22.44 -2.65 14.35
N ASP A 71 22.34 -3.41 13.25
CA ASP A 71 23.33 -4.39 12.85
C ASP A 71 24.54 -3.76 12.14
N GLY A 72 24.52 -2.45 11.90
CA GLY A 72 25.59 -1.73 11.22
C GLY A 72 25.64 -1.98 9.71
N SER A 73 24.60 -2.57 9.12
CA SER A 73 24.55 -2.90 7.71
C SER A 73 23.66 -1.95 6.90
N SER A 74 23.12 -0.91 7.53
CA SER A 74 22.28 0.06 6.82
C SER A 74 23.16 0.97 5.93
N GLU A 75 22.63 1.28 4.76
CA GLU A 75 23.23 2.22 3.83
C GLU A 75 22.39 3.50 3.80
N GLU A 76 23.02 4.62 3.46
CA GLU A 76 22.30 5.89 3.27
C GLU A 76 21.17 5.77 2.25
N GLU A 77 21.36 4.89 1.27
CA GLU A 77 20.37 4.60 0.23
C GLU A 77 19.04 4.12 0.80
N ASP A 78 19.07 3.31 1.85
CA ASP A 78 17.85 2.78 2.48
C ASP A 78 17.03 3.90 3.10
N ILE A 79 17.69 4.84 3.74
CA ILE A 79 17.04 6.00 4.34
C ILE A 79 16.48 6.93 3.28
N ALA A 80 17.25 7.16 2.20
CA ALA A 80 16.80 7.99 1.08
C ALA A 80 15.56 7.42 0.41
N LYS A 81 15.51 6.10 0.19
CA LYS A 81 14.34 5.43 -0.37
C LYS A 81 13.13 5.56 0.53
N LEU A 82 13.31 5.45 1.84
CA LEU A 82 12.22 5.61 2.80
C LEU A 82 11.64 7.02 2.74
N ILE A 83 12.50 8.03 2.65
CA ILE A 83 12.07 9.42 2.53
C ILE A 83 11.29 9.64 1.24
N ASP A 84 11.75 9.08 0.12
CA ASP A 84 11.05 9.17 -1.16
C ASP A 84 9.65 8.56 -1.09
N ILE A 85 9.49 7.43 -0.40
CA ILE A 85 8.20 6.78 -0.20
C ILE A 85 7.27 7.67 0.61
N LEU A 86 7.79 8.35 1.64
CA LEU A 86 7.00 9.20 2.53
C LEU A 86 6.60 10.53 1.89
N CYS A 87 7.33 10.98 0.89
CA CYS A 87 7.14 12.31 0.29
C CYS A 87 6.25 12.37 -0.95
N PHE A 88 5.68 11.23 -1.37
CA PHE A 88 4.80 11.25 -2.55
C PHE A 88 3.34 11.48 -2.23
#